data_8edc4f22b2341abf42a471a74dc895cc
#
_entry.id   8edc4f22b2341abf42a471a74dc895cc
#
_cell.length_a   1.000
_cell.length_b   1.000
_cell.length_c   1.000
_cell.angle_alpha   90.00
_cell.angle_beta   90.00
_cell.angle_gamma   90.00
#
_symmetry.space_group_name_H-M   'P 1'
#
loop_
_entity.id
_entity.type
_entity.pdbx_description
1 polymer ?
#
loop_
_entity_poly.entity_id
_entity_poly.type
_entity_poly.pdbx_seq_one_letter_code
_entity_poly.pdbx_strand_id
1 'polypeptide(L)'
;DGSIWFSDPHYGIKQDYEGQHAEQELPCHVYRVDPSGGISVVADDFQCPNGLAFSPNESRLYIADTGRMYGDDPTHIRVFDVSDDGLRGGTVFHAVSPGVADGFRCDSEGNVWSSSTDGVHCIAPDGTLLGKILVPELVSNVCFGGRHGHRLFIAATTSIYAISLNRRGGFMPSHG
;
A
#
# COMPACT_ATOMS: atom_id res chain seq x y z
N ASP A 1 3.15 18.34 -3.46
CA ASP A 1 3.96 19.25 -2.67
C ASP A 1 5.46 18.88 -2.67
N GLY A 2 5.83 17.72 -3.20
CA GLY A 2 7.20 17.21 -3.27
C GLY A 2 7.69 16.51 -2.01
N SER A 3 6.82 16.26 -1.03
CA SER A 3 7.14 15.44 0.14
C SER A 3 7.21 13.96 -0.22
N ILE A 4 8.02 13.21 0.54
CA ILE A 4 8.13 11.75 0.44
C ILE A 4 7.49 11.14 1.67
N TRP A 5 6.62 10.16 1.47
CA TRP A 5 5.94 9.44 2.54
C TRP A 5 6.38 7.98 2.53
N PHE A 6 6.69 7.44 3.71
CA PHE A 6 7.12 6.05 3.81
C PHE A 6 6.67 5.41 5.14
N SER A 7 6.48 4.11 5.10
CA SER A 7 6.28 3.25 6.26
C SER A 7 7.62 2.66 6.70
N ASP A 8 7.81 2.50 8.02
CA ASP A 8 9.02 1.90 8.59
C ASP A 8 8.66 0.68 9.46
N PRO A 9 8.28 -0.45 8.84
CA PRO A 9 8.04 -1.69 9.55
C PRO A 9 9.34 -2.40 9.93
N HIS A 10 9.26 -3.31 10.90
CA HIS A 10 10.42 -4.05 11.38
C HIS A 10 10.72 -5.36 10.65
N TYR A 11 10.16 -5.59 9.43
CA TYR A 11 10.34 -6.85 8.68
C TYR A 11 11.80 -7.20 8.47
N GLY A 12 12.61 -6.25 8.01
CA GLY A 12 14.01 -6.46 7.67
C GLY A 12 14.94 -6.77 8.84
N ILE A 13 14.47 -6.59 10.08
CA ILE A 13 15.29 -6.81 11.29
C ILE A 13 14.76 -7.91 12.21
N LYS A 14 13.57 -8.45 11.95
CA LYS A 14 12.91 -9.43 12.82
C LYS A 14 13.23 -10.87 12.48
N GLN A 15 13.62 -11.15 11.25
CA GLN A 15 13.92 -12.48 10.71
C GLN A 15 15.06 -12.42 9.70
N ASP A 16 15.72 -13.56 9.48
CA ASP A 16 16.81 -13.67 8.48
C ASP A 16 16.31 -13.83 7.03
N TYR A 17 14.99 -13.75 6.80
CA TYR A 17 14.40 -13.92 5.47
C TYR A 17 14.45 -12.63 4.63
N GLU A 18 14.12 -11.49 5.21
CA GLU A 18 14.08 -10.19 4.52
C GLU A 18 15.29 -9.30 4.84
N GLY A 19 16.09 -9.72 5.82
CA GLY A 19 17.27 -8.98 6.25
C GLY A 19 18.08 -9.78 7.27
N GLN A 20 18.52 -9.14 8.33
CA GLN A 20 19.25 -9.75 9.43
C GLN A 20 18.63 -9.34 10.76
N HIS A 21 18.61 -10.27 11.73
CA HIS A 21 18.10 -9.94 13.06
C HIS A 21 18.92 -8.80 13.67
N ALA A 22 18.24 -7.72 14.03
CA ALA A 22 18.83 -6.53 14.64
C ALA A 22 17.88 -5.92 15.67
N GLU A 23 18.42 -5.05 16.54
CA GLU A 23 17.64 -4.25 17.46
C GLU A 23 16.93 -3.13 16.68
N GLN A 24 15.65 -2.90 17.00
CA GLN A 24 14.86 -1.84 16.38
C GLN A 24 15.31 -0.48 16.89
N GLU A 25 15.70 0.42 15.98
CA GLU A 25 16.15 1.77 16.32
C GLU A 25 14.98 2.76 16.39
N LEU A 26 14.00 2.64 15.50
CA LEU A 26 12.82 3.51 15.43
C LEU A 26 11.53 2.68 15.55
N PRO A 27 10.43 3.25 16.11
CA PRO A 27 9.14 2.58 16.13
C PRO A 27 8.57 2.34 14.73
N CYS A 28 7.65 1.35 14.63
CA CYS A 28 6.91 1.09 13.39
C CYS A 28 5.91 2.21 13.11
N HIS A 29 6.36 3.30 12.55
CA HIS A 29 5.55 4.48 12.24
C HIS A 29 5.46 4.74 10.73
N VAL A 30 4.60 5.67 10.37
CA VAL A 30 4.54 6.26 9.03
C VAL A 30 5.13 7.66 9.11
N TYR A 31 6.04 7.96 8.20
CA TYR A 31 6.83 9.18 8.19
C TYR A 31 6.58 10.00 6.92
N ARG A 32 6.82 11.30 7.04
CA ARG A 32 6.88 12.24 5.92
C ARG A 32 8.20 12.99 5.97
N VAL A 33 8.86 13.06 4.83
CA VAL A 33 10.02 13.94 4.59
C VAL A 33 9.53 15.11 3.75
N ASP A 34 9.67 16.31 4.25
CA ASP A 34 9.33 17.52 3.50
C ASP A 34 10.44 17.88 2.47
N PRO A 35 10.18 18.80 1.52
CA PRO A 35 11.18 19.18 0.52
C PRO A 35 12.46 19.82 1.10
N SER A 36 12.45 20.27 2.36
CA SER A 36 13.63 20.79 3.03
C SER A 36 14.48 19.71 3.72
N GLY A 37 13.98 18.47 3.74
CA GLY A 37 14.60 17.31 4.39
C GLY A 37 14.16 17.11 5.85
N GLY A 38 13.19 17.88 6.34
CA GLY A 38 12.61 17.70 7.67
C GLY A 38 11.77 16.41 7.72
N ILE A 39 12.02 15.57 8.74
CA ILE A 39 11.30 14.30 8.94
C ILE A 39 10.29 14.47 10.05
N SER A 40 9.06 14.03 9.84
CA SER A 40 7.99 14.02 10.83
C SER A 40 7.24 12.68 10.84
N VAL A 41 6.77 12.28 12.03
CA VAL A 41 5.83 11.17 12.18
C VAL A 41 4.44 11.67 11.80
N VAL A 42 3.75 10.93 10.91
CA VAL A 42 2.39 11.28 10.46
C VAL A 42 1.33 10.30 10.94
N ALA A 43 1.75 9.09 11.33
CA ALA A 43 0.90 8.12 12.04
C ALA A 43 1.78 7.21 12.89
N ASP A 44 1.39 6.97 14.14
CA ASP A 44 2.16 6.25 15.16
C ASP A 44 1.39 5.11 15.84
N ASP A 45 0.18 4.83 15.33
CA ASP A 45 -0.77 3.86 15.88
C ASP A 45 -0.96 2.59 15.01
N PHE A 46 0.09 2.23 14.26
CA PHE A 46 0.15 1.00 13.47
C PHE A 46 0.94 -0.08 14.21
N GLN A 47 0.52 -1.33 14.05
CA GLN A 47 1.30 -2.48 14.54
C GLN A 47 2.49 -2.75 13.59
N CYS A 48 2.21 -2.80 12.28
CA CYS A 48 3.22 -3.03 11.27
C CYS A 48 2.79 -2.35 9.95
N PRO A 49 3.04 -1.04 9.79
CA PRO A 49 2.64 -0.33 8.58
C PRO A 49 3.39 -0.88 7.38
N ASN A 50 2.68 -1.14 6.29
CA ASN A 50 3.23 -1.73 5.08
C ASN A 50 2.95 -0.82 3.87
N GLY A 51 2.31 -1.32 2.82
CA GLY A 51 2.00 -0.55 1.63
C GLY A 51 1.23 0.74 1.94
N LEU A 52 1.52 1.78 1.18
CA LEU A 52 0.78 3.04 1.23
C LEU A 52 0.53 3.58 -0.19
N ALA A 53 -0.61 4.22 -0.39
CA ALA A 53 -0.95 4.85 -1.67
C ALA A 53 -1.91 6.03 -1.47
N PHE A 54 -1.67 7.12 -2.18
CA PHE A 54 -2.61 8.22 -2.25
C PHE A 54 -3.74 7.94 -3.23
N SER A 55 -4.92 8.51 -2.96
CA SER A 55 -5.98 8.64 -3.96
C SER A 55 -5.51 9.53 -5.13
N PRO A 56 -6.12 9.44 -6.34
CA PRO A 56 -5.67 10.19 -7.51
C PRO A 56 -5.62 11.71 -7.34
N ASN A 57 -6.44 12.25 -6.46
CA ASN A 57 -6.49 13.68 -6.12
C ASN A 57 -5.68 14.03 -4.85
N GLU A 58 -4.94 13.07 -4.30
CA GLU A 58 -4.12 13.19 -3.09
C GLU A 58 -4.87 13.61 -1.82
N SER A 59 -6.21 13.63 -1.84
CA SER A 59 -7.00 14.00 -0.67
C SER A 59 -7.12 12.88 0.38
N ARG A 60 -6.77 11.65 0.01
CA ARG A 60 -6.78 10.47 0.90
C ARG A 60 -5.47 9.73 0.81
N LEU A 61 -5.04 9.17 1.94
CA LEU A 61 -3.94 8.22 2.03
C LEU A 61 -4.46 6.90 2.57
N TYR A 62 -4.20 5.83 1.84
CA TYR A 62 -4.45 4.46 2.27
C TYR A 62 -3.16 3.86 2.81
N ILE A 63 -3.22 3.17 3.96
CA ILE A 63 -2.05 2.53 4.60
C ILE A 63 -2.47 1.15 5.08
N ALA A 64 -1.71 0.11 4.70
CA ALA A 64 -1.90 -1.24 5.21
C ALA A 64 -1.32 -1.40 6.60
N ASP A 65 -2.02 -2.12 7.48
CA ASP A 65 -1.48 -2.68 8.71
C ASP A 65 -1.43 -4.21 8.58
N THR A 66 -0.25 -4.77 8.73
CA THR A 66 0.01 -6.21 8.56
C THR A 66 0.54 -6.86 9.84
N GLY A 67 0.12 -6.34 10.99
CA GLY A 67 0.51 -6.84 12.32
C GLY A 67 0.30 -8.34 12.51
N ARG A 68 -0.72 -8.93 11.87
CA ARG A 68 -1.02 -10.38 11.93
C ARG A 68 0.13 -11.30 11.48
N MET A 69 1.07 -10.81 10.70
CA MET A 69 2.26 -11.61 10.37
C MET A 69 3.05 -12.03 11.63
N TYR A 70 2.79 -11.37 12.77
CA TYR A 70 3.47 -11.58 14.04
C TYR A 70 2.54 -11.91 15.21
N GLY A 71 1.23 -12.11 14.97
CA GLY A 71 0.23 -12.40 16.00
C GLY A 71 -1.20 -12.43 15.47
N ASP A 72 -2.18 -12.17 16.33
CA ASP A 72 -3.62 -12.09 16.00
C ASP A 72 -4.07 -10.67 15.62
N ASP A 73 -3.13 -9.80 15.28
CA ASP A 73 -3.32 -8.38 15.02
C ASP A 73 -3.97 -8.08 13.65
N PRO A 74 -4.39 -6.84 13.42
CA PRO A 74 -5.21 -6.49 12.26
C PRO A 74 -4.52 -6.73 10.91
N THR A 75 -5.32 -7.13 9.92
CA THR A 75 -4.93 -7.28 8.52
C THR A 75 -5.82 -6.42 7.66
N HIS A 76 -5.70 -5.11 7.78
CA HIS A 76 -6.59 -4.21 7.07
C HIS A 76 -5.84 -3.03 6.44
N ILE A 77 -6.48 -2.43 5.47
CA ILE A 77 -6.09 -1.12 4.95
C ILE A 77 -6.90 -0.08 5.73
N ARG A 78 -6.23 0.94 6.24
CA ARG A 78 -6.85 2.12 6.83
C ARG A 78 -6.87 3.26 5.83
N VAL A 79 -7.83 4.16 5.95
CA VAL A 79 -7.93 5.36 5.12
C VAL A 79 -7.91 6.61 5.99
N PHE A 80 -7.14 7.59 5.55
CA PHE A 80 -6.96 8.89 6.20
C PHE A 80 -7.31 10.01 5.22
N ASP A 81 -7.90 11.08 5.72
CA ASP A 81 -7.97 12.34 5.00
C ASP A 81 -6.63 13.09 5.13
N VAL A 82 -6.12 13.61 4.03
CA VAL A 82 -4.86 14.35 3.96
C VAL A 82 -5.15 15.84 4.01
N SER A 83 -4.47 16.54 4.90
CA SER A 83 -4.56 17.99 5.05
C SER A 83 -3.17 18.61 5.25
N ASP A 84 -3.06 19.93 5.19
CA ASP A 84 -1.82 20.65 5.45
C ASP A 84 -1.26 20.36 6.84
N ASP A 85 -2.16 20.09 7.81
CA ASP A 85 -1.81 19.78 9.20
C ASP A 85 -1.45 18.30 9.43
N GLY A 86 -1.49 17.44 8.40
CA GLY A 86 -1.22 16.00 8.46
C GLY A 86 -2.43 15.11 8.18
N LEU A 87 -2.42 13.89 8.75
CA LEU A 87 -3.47 12.89 8.54
C LEU A 87 -4.58 13.02 9.58
N ARG A 88 -5.83 12.79 9.13
CA ARG A 88 -7.02 12.75 9.99
C ARG A 88 -7.85 11.49 9.70
N GLY A 89 -8.57 11.00 10.69
CA GLY A 89 -9.44 9.83 10.56
C GLY A 89 -8.71 8.53 10.87
N GLY A 90 -8.30 7.77 9.87
CA GLY A 90 -7.61 6.47 10.08
C GLY A 90 -8.60 5.34 10.37
N THR A 91 -9.76 5.38 9.77
CA THR A 91 -10.77 4.29 9.88
C THR A 91 -10.38 3.10 9.01
N VAL A 92 -10.86 1.91 9.40
CA VAL A 92 -10.71 0.72 8.56
C VAL A 92 -11.42 0.92 7.23
N PHE A 93 -10.67 0.84 6.15
CA PHE A 93 -11.18 0.94 4.78
C PHE A 93 -11.61 -0.43 4.26
N HIS A 94 -10.73 -1.43 4.40
CA HIS A 94 -11.01 -2.79 3.93
C HIS A 94 -10.13 -3.81 4.66
N ALA A 95 -10.73 -4.93 5.07
CA ALA A 95 -9.98 -6.08 5.59
C ALA A 95 -9.68 -7.04 4.43
N VAL A 96 -8.40 -7.22 4.12
CA VAL A 96 -7.97 -8.13 3.04
C VAL A 96 -8.04 -9.58 3.51
N SER A 97 -8.73 -10.43 2.74
CA SER A 97 -8.84 -11.86 3.03
C SER A 97 -9.02 -12.66 1.73
N PRO A 98 -8.26 -13.76 1.51
CA PRO A 98 -7.24 -14.32 2.42
C PRO A 98 -5.95 -13.50 2.45
N GLY A 99 -5.20 -13.60 3.53
CA GLY A 99 -3.89 -12.98 3.70
C GLY A 99 -3.92 -11.54 4.18
N VAL A 100 -2.95 -10.76 3.72
CA VAL A 100 -2.74 -9.37 4.13
C VAL A 100 -2.52 -8.49 2.89
N ALA A 101 -2.76 -7.18 3.03
CA ALA A 101 -2.34 -6.20 2.03
C ALA A 101 -0.86 -5.88 2.24
N ASP A 102 -0.04 -6.18 1.23
CA ASP A 102 1.36 -5.74 1.19
C ASP A 102 1.44 -4.44 0.38
N GLY A 103 1.71 -4.50 -0.92
CA GLY A 103 1.68 -3.33 -1.80
C GLY A 103 0.36 -3.18 -2.56
N PHE A 104 -0.05 -1.95 -2.81
CA PHE A 104 -1.25 -1.62 -3.58
C PHE A 104 -1.13 -0.27 -4.29
N ARG A 105 -2.00 -0.02 -5.27
CA ARG A 105 -2.08 1.24 -6.03
C ARG A 105 -3.52 1.63 -6.28
N CYS A 106 -3.77 2.93 -6.43
CA CYS A 106 -5.06 3.45 -6.86
C CYS A 106 -5.12 3.56 -8.39
N ASP A 107 -6.27 3.26 -8.98
CA ASP A 107 -6.57 3.63 -10.36
C ASP A 107 -7.12 5.06 -10.45
N SER A 108 -7.35 5.55 -11.67
CA SER A 108 -7.82 6.92 -11.92
C SER A 108 -9.24 7.21 -11.44
N GLU A 109 -10.01 6.18 -11.09
CA GLU A 109 -11.36 6.31 -10.50
C GLU A 109 -11.32 6.19 -8.97
N GLY A 110 -10.12 5.99 -8.37
CA GLY A 110 -9.92 5.87 -6.94
C GLY A 110 -10.13 4.46 -6.40
N ASN A 111 -10.30 3.43 -7.26
CA ASN A 111 -10.32 2.07 -6.77
C ASN A 111 -8.92 1.65 -6.32
N VAL A 112 -8.85 0.94 -5.20
CA VAL A 112 -7.60 0.39 -4.66
C VAL A 112 -7.40 -1.03 -5.21
N TRP A 113 -6.27 -1.25 -5.87
CA TRP A 113 -5.83 -2.55 -6.36
C TRP A 113 -4.77 -3.08 -5.40
N SER A 114 -5.19 -3.99 -4.52
CA SER A 114 -4.38 -4.50 -3.41
C SER A 114 -3.86 -5.90 -3.68
N SER A 115 -2.61 -6.13 -3.32
CA SER A 115 -2.06 -7.48 -3.18
C SER A 115 -2.83 -8.29 -2.14
N SER A 116 -2.80 -9.61 -2.29
CA SER A 116 -3.41 -10.59 -1.41
C SER A 116 -2.77 -11.96 -1.63
N THR A 117 -3.06 -12.93 -0.76
CA THR A 117 -2.58 -14.31 -0.92
C THR A 117 -3.15 -15.02 -2.16
N ASP A 118 -4.37 -14.67 -2.58
CA ASP A 118 -5.05 -15.29 -3.73
C ASP A 118 -4.96 -14.46 -5.02
N GLY A 119 -4.22 -13.34 -4.99
CA GLY A 119 -4.03 -12.51 -6.18
C GLY A 119 -4.16 -11.02 -5.91
N VAL A 120 -4.92 -10.31 -6.72
CA VAL A 120 -5.15 -8.87 -6.60
C VAL A 120 -6.62 -8.58 -6.35
N HIS A 121 -6.93 -7.83 -5.29
CA HIS A 121 -8.28 -7.37 -4.96
C HIS A 121 -8.51 -5.97 -5.53
N CYS A 122 -9.61 -5.77 -6.25
CA CYS A 122 -10.08 -4.45 -6.66
C CYS A 122 -11.16 -3.97 -5.69
N ILE A 123 -10.91 -2.87 -5.01
CA ILE A 123 -11.74 -2.35 -3.92
C ILE A 123 -12.19 -0.94 -4.30
N ALA A 124 -13.50 -0.68 -4.26
CA ALA A 124 -14.08 0.63 -4.54
C ALA A 124 -13.68 1.68 -3.51
N PRO A 125 -13.82 3.00 -3.81
CA PRO A 125 -13.48 4.08 -2.87
C PRO A 125 -14.26 4.09 -1.55
N ASP A 126 -15.35 3.34 -1.46
CA ASP A 126 -16.15 3.13 -0.25
C ASP A 126 -15.73 1.89 0.57
N GLY A 127 -14.71 1.15 0.12
CA GLY A 127 -14.22 -0.08 0.75
C GLY A 127 -14.89 -1.36 0.26
N THR A 128 -15.84 -1.29 -0.68
CA THR A 128 -16.52 -2.47 -1.24
C THR A 128 -15.58 -3.26 -2.17
N LEU A 129 -15.45 -4.57 -1.97
CA LEU A 129 -14.73 -5.46 -2.88
C LEU A 129 -15.51 -5.60 -4.20
N LEU A 130 -14.95 -5.09 -5.29
CA LEU A 130 -15.54 -5.16 -6.63
C LEU A 130 -15.26 -6.50 -7.33
N GLY A 131 -14.08 -7.07 -7.06
CA GLY A 131 -13.65 -8.33 -7.67
C GLY A 131 -12.19 -8.65 -7.42
N LYS A 132 -11.74 -9.77 -7.97
CA LYS A 132 -10.38 -10.27 -7.81
C LYS A 132 -9.77 -10.70 -9.14
N ILE A 133 -8.48 -10.50 -9.29
CA ILE A 133 -7.65 -11.15 -10.30
C ILE A 133 -6.92 -12.27 -9.59
N LEU A 134 -7.33 -13.52 -9.83
CA LEU A 134 -6.70 -14.67 -9.20
C LEU A 134 -5.31 -14.92 -9.83
N VAL A 135 -4.32 -15.09 -8.97
CA VAL A 135 -2.94 -15.41 -9.33
C VAL A 135 -2.53 -16.66 -8.56
N PRO A 136 -1.87 -17.66 -9.20
CA PRO A 136 -1.52 -18.92 -8.54
C PRO A 136 -0.36 -18.80 -7.54
N GLU A 137 0.06 -17.59 -7.23
CA GLU A 137 1.14 -17.25 -6.29
C GLU A 137 0.69 -16.13 -5.36
N LEU A 138 1.30 -16.04 -4.17
CA LEU A 138 1.14 -14.89 -3.30
C LEU A 138 1.64 -13.62 -4.00
N VAL A 139 0.80 -12.59 -4.00
CA VAL A 139 1.12 -11.29 -4.59
C VAL A 139 1.64 -10.34 -3.51
N SER A 140 2.79 -9.73 -3.76
CA SER A 140 3.41 -8.76 -2.85
C SER A 140 3.16 -7.31 -3.27
N ASN A 141 3.10 -7.01 -4.56
CA ASN A 141 2.92 -5.63 -5.01
C ASN A 141 2.30 -5.56 -6.40
N VAL A 142 1.76 -4.38 -6.72
CA VAL A 142 1.20 -4.08 -8.04
C VAL A 142 1.62 -2.70 -8.51
N CYS A 143 1.73 -2.52 -9.83
CA CYS A 143 2.04 -1.23 -10.43
C CYS A 143 1.32 -1.07 -11.76
N PHE A 144 0.69 0.06 -11.97
CA PHE A 144 0.16 0.43 -13.29
C PHE A 144 1.29 0.92 -14.20
N GLY A 145 1.21 0.57 -15.47
CA GLY A 145 2.21 0.97 -16.46
C GLY A 145 1.77 0.71 -17.89
N GLY A 146 2.75 0.61 -18.79
CA GLY A 146 2.52 0.57 -20.23
C GLY A 146 2.23 1.96 -20.81
N ARG A 147 2.22 2.07 -22.14
CA ARG A 147 2.16 3.36 -22.85
C ARG A 147 0.99 4.26 -22.43
N HIS A 148 -0.14 3.65 -22.02
CA HIS A 148 -1.37 4.39 -21.67
C HIS A 148 -1.81 4.15 -20.22
N GLY A 149 -0.97 3.49 -19.41
CA GLY A 149 -1.26 3.20 -18.01
C GLY A 149 -2.34 2.16 -17.76
N HIS A 150 -2.75 1.40 -18.76
CA HIS A 150 -3.80 0.39 -18.66
C HIS A 150 -3.30 -1.03 -18.37
N ARG A 151 -2.00 -1.21 -18.17
CA ARG A 151 -1.43 -2.50 -17.82
C ARG A 151 -1.11 -2.55 -16.33
N LEU A 152 -1.68 -3.50 -15.63
CA LEU A 152 -1.33 -3.80 -14.25
C LEU A 152 -0.24 -4.87 -14.26
N PHE A 153 0.93 -4.54 -13.73
CA PHE A 153 1.99 -5.47 -13.42
C PHE A 153 1.81 -5.95 -11.99
N ILE A 154 2.02 -7.23 -11.76
CA ILE A 154 1.75 -7.92 -10.50
C ILE A 154 3.02 -8.67 -10.12
N ALA A 155 3.67 -8.25 -9.03
CA ALA A 155 4.81 -8.95 -8.47
C ALA A 155 4.32 -10.04 -7.53
N ALA A 156 4.66 -11.29 -7.85
CA ALA A 156 4.32 -12.46 -7.07
C ALA A 156 5.61 -13.18 -6.60
N THR A 157 5.46 -14.28 -5.86
CA THR A 157 6.58 -14.94 -5.17
C THR A 157 7.75 -15.27 -6.09
N THR A 158 7.50 -15.82 -7.29
CA THR A 158 8.54 -16.21 -8.24
C THR A 158 8.40 -15.58 -9.62
N SER A 159 7.29 -14.89 -9.88
CA SER A 159 6.91 -14.43 -11.22
C SER A 159 6.43 -12.98 -11.21
N ILE A 160 6.54 -12.35 -12.37
CA ILE A 160 5.86 -11.09 -12.66
C ILE A 160 4.76 -11.37 -13.68
N TYR A 161 3.51 -11.11 -13.27
CA TYR A 161 2.36 -11.19 -14.16
C TYR A 161 2.00 -9.82 -14.70
N ALA A 162 1.28 -9.79 -15.81
CA ALA A 162 0.74 -8.55 -16.36
C ALA A 162 -0.62 -8.79 -17.02
N ILE A 163 -1.56 -7.88 -16.79
CA ILE A 163 -2.89 -7.91 -17.38
C ILE A 163 -3.27 -6.53 -17.91
N SER A 164 -3.96 -6.47 -19.04
CA SER A 164 -4.53 -5.22 -19.54
C SER A 164 -5.92 -5.01 -18.95
N LEU A 165 -6.19 -3.81 -18.47
CA LEU A 165 -7.43 -3.42 -17.81
C LEU A 165 -8.13 -2.31 -18.59
N ASN A 166 -9.45 -2.16 -18.39
CA ASN A 166 -10.21 -0.98 -18.81
C ASN A 166 -10.08 0.19 -17.82
N ARG A 167 -9.11 0.09 -16.92
CA ARG A 167 -8.73 1.11 -15.93
C ARG A 167 -7.29 1.52 -16.16
N ARG A 168 -6.93 2.74 -15.78
CA ARG A 168 -5.55 3.21 -15.81
C ARG A 168 -5.12 3.63 -14.41
N GLY A 169 -3.82 3.64 -14.15
CA GLY A 169 -3.27 4.10 -12.89
C GLY A 169 -3.64 5.54 -12.56
N GLY A 170 -3.86 5.84 -11.29
CA GLY A 170 -4.17 7.18 -10.80
C GLY A 170 -3.00 8.15 -10.97
N PHE A 171 -1.78 7.65 -10.77
CA PHE A 171 -0.53 8.39 -10.99
C PHE A 171 0.21 7.77 -12.16
N MET A 172 0.32 8.51 -13.23
CA MET A 172 1.13 8.12 -14.38
C MET A 172 2.23 9.15 -14.59
N PRO A 173 3.48 8.72 -14.83
CA PRO A 173 4.53 9.66 -15.20
C PRO A 173 4.08 10.49 -16.39
N SER A 174 4.22 11.82 -16.30
CA SER A 174 4.07 12.68 -17.46
C SER A 174 5.11 12.26 -18.49
N HIS A 175 4.66 11.79 -19.65
CA HIS A 175 5.58 11.60 -20.77
C HIS A 175 6.06 12.99 -21.22
N GLY A 176 7.31 13.34 -20.87
CA GLY A 176 7.99 14.49 -21.43
C GLY A 176 8.29 14.28 -22.90
#